data_42863e5d8b3e1705576ab01b4ea874e9
#
_entry.id   42863e5d8b3e1705576ab01b4ea874e9
#
_cell.length_a   1.000
_cell.length_b   1.000
_cell.length_c   1.000
_cell.angle_alpha   90.00
_cell.angle_beta   90.00
_cell.angle_gamma   90.00
#
_symmetry.space_group_name_H-M   'P 1'
#
loop_
_entity.id
_entity.type
_entity.pdbx_description
1 polymer ?
#
loop_
_entity_poly.entity_id
_entity_poly.type
_entity_poly.pdbx_seq_one_letter_code
_entity_poly.pdbx_strand_id
1 'polypeptide(L)'
;MGLDVYAVHAPGLGLTAEDARAFDDAGIELCSGIYSNIAGSFRGKVYDTLIQDLTGIGLYQVWIPPETVRQMAEALHCVDPQVFEKELALNYSWEKYSADTITNLCKFFDICAKRNLGLSGNW
;
A
#
# COMPACT_ATOMS: atom_id res chain seq x y z
N MET A 1 14.95 -8.31 7.79
CA MET A 1 15.25 -7.27 6.83
C MET A 1 13.97 -6.57 6.40
N GLY A 2 14.08 -5.34 5.90
CA GLY A 2 12.92 -4.57 5.49
C GLY A 2 12.30 -5.06 4.20
N LEU A 3 11.00 -4.90 4.07
CA LEU A 3 10.25 -5.18 2.86
C LEU A 3 9.98 -3.87 2.12
N ASP A 4 10.39 -3.79 0.87
CA ASP A 4 10.00 -2.71 -0.04
C ASP A 4 8.98 -3.25 -1.04
N VAL A 5 7.90 -2.50 -1.23
CA VAL A 5 6.79 -2.88 -2.12
C VAL A 5 6.75 -1.92 -3.30
N TYR A 6 6.65 -2.47 -4.50
CA TYR A 6 6.61 -1.71 -5.75
C TYR A 6 5.36 -2.07 -6.54
N ALA A 7 4.64 -1.05 -7.01
CA ALA A 7 3.56 -1.26 -7.96
C ALA A 7 4.16 -1.47 -9.36
N VAL A 8 3.79 -2.57 -10.00
CA VAL A 8 4.28 -2.92 -11.35
C VAL A 8 3.18 -3.63 -12.13
N HIS A 9 3.24 -3.58 -13.46
CA HIS A 9 2.26 -4.26 -14.33
C HIS A 9 2.40 -5.78 -14.30
N ALA A 10 3.64 -6.25 -14.20
CA ALA A 10 3.96 -7.68 -14.12
C ALA A 10 5.36 -7.81 -13.51
N PRO A 11 5.75 -9.00 -13.01
CA PRO A 11 7.12 -9.20 -12.54
C PRO A 11 8.13 -8.83 -13.63
N GLY A 12 9.05 -7.92 -13.31
CA GLY A 12 10.06 -7.43 -14.24
C GLY A 12 9.59 -6.36 -15.22
N LEU A 13 8.32 -5.97 -15.17
CA LEU A 13 7.75 -4.93 -16.04
C LEU A 13 7.34 -3.72 -15.20
N GLY A 14 8.17 -2.69 -15.20
CA GLY A 14 7.97 -1.50 -14.36
C GLY A 14 6.79 -0.61 -14.77
N LEU A 15 6.70 0.55 -14.11
CA LEU A 15 5.66 1.54 -14.39
C LEU A 15 5.97 2.34 -15.66
N THR A 16 4.91 2.79 -16.33
CA THR A 16 5.02 3.80 -17.38
C THR A 16 5.17 5.18 -16.73
N ALA A 17 5.55 6.19 -17.53
CA ALA A 17 5.62 7.57 -17.06
C ALA A 17 4.25 8.09 -16.58
N GLU A 18 3.17 7.66 -17.22
CA GLU A 18 1.81 8.01 -16.80
C GLU A 18 1.42 7.39 -15.47
N ASP A 19 1.82 6.13 -15.23
CA ASP A 19 1.60 5.46 -13.96
C ASP A 19 2.33 6.21 -12.82
N ALA A 20 3.59 6.53 -13.03
CA ALA A 20 4.38 7.26 -12.04
C ALA A 20 3.75 8.62 -11.74
N ARG A 21 3.26 9.33 -12.74
CA ARG A 21 2.59 10.61 -12.57
C ARG A 21 1.31 10.47 -11.75
N ALA A 22 0.55 9.39 -11.94
CA ALA A 22 -0.67 9.16 -11.18
C ALA A 22 -0.38 9.05 -9.68
N PHE A 23 0.70 8.39 -9.30
CA PHE A 23 1.13 8.30 -7.90
C PHE A 23 1.61 9.66 -7.37
N ASP A 24 2.41 10.39 -8.15
CA ASP A 24 2.92 11.71 -7.75
C ASP A 24 1.78 12.71 -7.55
N ASP A 25 0.83 12.75 -8.46
CA ASP A 25 -0.29 13.70 -8.43
C ASP A 25 -1.28 13.40 -7.30
N ALA A 26 -1.33 12.17 -6.82
CA ALA A 26 -2.23 11.78 -5.73
C ALA A 26 -1.80 12.32 -4.36
N GLY A 27 -0.55 12.77 -4.22
CA GLY A 27 -0.05 13.30 -2.96
C GLY A 27 -0.01 12.28 -1.83
N ILE A 28 0.38 11.05 -2.15
CA ILE A 28 0.42 9.94 -1.18
C ILE A 28 1.62 10.10 -0.26
N GLU A 29 1.36 10.08 1.05
CA GLU A 29 2.39 10.16 2.08
C GLU A 29 2.49 8.82 2.81
N LEU A 30 3.35 7.93 2.33
CA LEU A 30 3.67 6.66 2.96
C LEU A 30 5.17 6.59 3.23
N CYS A 31 5.55 5.82 4.26
CA CYS A 31 6.97 5.62 4.57
C CYS A 31 7.70 5.02 3.38
N SER A 32 8.82 5.64 3.00
CA SER A 32 9.72 5.11 1.98
C SER A 32 10.84 4.32 2.62
N GLY A 33 11.25 3.21 2.01
CA GLY A 33 12.47 2.51 2.38
C GLY A 33 13.70 3.20 1.78
N ILE A 34 14.87 2.66 2.08
CA ILE A 34 16.13 3.19 1.54
C ILE A 34 16.13 3.14 0.01
N TYR A 35 15.53 2.11 -0.56
CA TYR A 35 15.49 1.89 -2.00
C TYR A 35 14.11 2.13 -2.62
N SER A 36 13.10 2.54 -1.83
CA SER A 36 11.74 2.77 -2.30
C SER A 36 11.35 4.25 -2.23
N ASN A 37 12.20 5.10 -2.74
CA ASN A 37 12.05 6.55 -2.78
C ASN A 37 11.56 7.01 -4.16
N ILE A 38 10.77 6.15 -4.83
CA ILE A 38 10.24 6.42 -6.16
C ILE A 38 8.72 6.28 -6.17
N ALA A 39 8.09 6.91 -7.15
CA ALA A 39 6.65 6.81 -7.34
C ALA A 39 6.21 5.34 -7.44
N GLY A 40 5.09 5.02 -6.81
CA GLY A 40 4.54 3.67 -6.84
C GLY A 40 5.23 2.68 -5.91
N SER A 41 5.95 3.16 -4.90
CA SER A 41 6.61 2.28 -3.92
C SER A 41 6.41 2.77 -2.49
N PHE A 42 6.50 1.85 -1.55
CA PHE A 42 6.48 2.19 -0.12
C PHE A 42 7.16 1.10 0.68
N ARG A 43 7.48 1.41 1.95
CA ARG A 43 8.09 0.43 2.85
C ARG A 43 7.04 -0.50 3.44
N GLY A 44 6.90 -1.67 2.85
CA GLY A 44 5.87 -2.64 3.23
C GLY A 44 6.00 -3.16 4.66
N LYS A 45 7.23 -3.24 5.19
CA LYS A 45 7.46 -3.68 6.57
C LYS A 45 6.68 -2.83 7.58
N VAL A 46 6.54 -1.53 7.33
CA VAL A 46 5.83 -0.62 8.23
C VAL A 46 4.33 -0.92 8.27
N TYR A 47 3.77 -1.34 7.14
CA TYR A 47 2.32 -1.47 6.97
C TYR A 47 1.81 -2.91 6.89
N ASP A 48 2.70 -3.90 6.84
CA ASP A 48 2.30 -5.30 6.57
C ASP A 48 1.28 -5.83 7.59
N THR A 49 1.55 -5.67 8.88
CA THR A 49 0.63 -6.13 9.93
C THR A 49 -0.73 -5.46 9.81
N LEU A 50 -0.73 -4.14 9.59
CA LEU A 50 -1.94 -3.36 9.44
C LEU A 50 -2.75 -3.81 8.22
N ILE A 51 -2.11 -3.94 7.07
CA ILE A 51 -2.77 -4.36 5.83
C ILE A 51 -3.30 -5.78 5.97
N GLN A 52 -2.54 -6.69 6.57
CA GLN A 52 -2.97 -8.06 6.80
C GLN A 52 -4.22 -8.12 7.70
N ASP A 53 -4.28 -7.28 8.74
CA ASP A 53 -5.45 -7.21 9.62
C ASP A 53 -6.67 -6.62 8.90
N LEU A 54 -6.48 -5.64 8.03
CA LEU A 54 -7.58 -4.96 7.34
C LEU A 54 -8.08 -5.71 6.10
N THR A 55 -7.19 -6.39 5.39
CA THR A 55 -7.51 -7.03 4.10
C THR A 55 -7.48 -8.56 4.15
N GLY A 56 -6.84 -9.13 5.16
CA GLY A 56 -6.57 -10.57 5.23
C GLY A 56 -5.41 -11.02 4.36
N ILE A 57 -4.72 -10.11 3.69
CA ILE A 57 -3.65 -10.42 2.74
C ILE A 57 -2.37 -9.69 3.16
N GLY A 58 -1.29 -10.45 3.35
CA GLY A 58 0.01 -9.91 3.74
C GLY A 58 0.81 -9.38 2.56
N LEU A 59 1.77 -8.49 2.83
CA LEU A 59 2.63 -7.86 1.83
C LEU A 59 3.91 -8.65 1.55
N TYR A 60 4.30 -9.60 2.41
CA TYR A 60 5.51 -10.41 2.20
C TYR A 60 5.28 -11.48 1.14
N GLN A 61 5.10 -11.04 -0.09
CA GLN A 61 4.91 -11.88 -1.26
C GLN A 61 5.74 -11.33 -2.42
N VAL A 62 6.37 -12.21 -3.18
CA VAL A 62 7.16 -11.81 -4.36
C VAL A 62 6.27 -11.11 -5.38
N TRP A 63 5.05 -11.61 -5.53
CA TRP A 63 4.09 -11.04 -6.48
C TRP A 63 2.66 -11.13 -5.95
N ILE A 64 1.99 -10.00 -5.93
CA ILE A 64 0.55 -9.90 -5.65
C ILE A 64 -0.11 -9.42 -6.95
N PRO A 65 -0.89 -10.27 -7.63
CA PRO A 65 -1.44 -9.91 -8.93
C PRO A 65 -2.49 -8.81 -8.83
N PRO A 66 -2.77 -8.09 -9.94
CA PRO A 66 -3.74 -6.99 -9.95
C PRO A 66 -5.13 -7.35 -9.42
N GLU A 67 -5.60 -8.55 -9.67
CA GLU A 67 -6.88 -9.05 -9.16
C GLU A 67 -6.93 -9.03 -7.63
N THR A 68 -5.86 -9.49 -6.99
CA THR A 68 -5.74 -9.51 -5.55
C THR A 68 -5.61 -8.08 -5.00
N VAL A 69 -4.85 -7.23 -5.69
CA VAL A 69 -4.72 -5.82 -5.31
C VAL A 69 -6.08 -5.11 -5.34
N ARG A 70 -6.93 -5.42 -6.31
CA ARG A 70 -8.29 -4.88 -6.36
C ARG A 70 -9.12 -5.30 -5.15
N GLN A 71 -9.01 -6.55 -4.72
CA GLN A 71 -9.68 -7.04 -3.50
C GLN A 71 -9.17 -6.32 -2.27
N MET A 72 -7.88 -6.08 -2.18
CA MET A 72 -7.28 -5.32 -1.08
C MET A 72 -7.78 -3.87 -1.06
N ALA A 73 -7.87 -3.23 -2.22
CA ALA A 73 -8.41 -1.88 -2.35
C ALA A 73 -9.85 -1.80 -1.84
N GLU A 74 -10.69 -2.75 -2.23
CA GLU A 74 -12.08 -2.81 -1.77
C GLU A 74 -12.17 -2.97 -0.25
N ALA A 75 -11.34 -3.84 0.32
CA ALA A 75 -11.30 -4.05 1.78
C ALA A 75 -10.88 -2.77 2.52
N LEU A 76 -9.89 -2.05 1.99
CA LEU A 76 -9.44 -0.78 2.58
C LEU A 76 -10.53 0.30 2.53
N HIS A 77 -11.33 0.33 1.48
CA HIS A 77 -12.47 1.26 1.37
C HIS A 77 -13.56 1.00 2.39
N CYS A 78 -13.67 -0.22 2.91
CA CYS A 78 -14.65 -0.55 3.95
C CYS A 78 -14.22 -0.08 5.34
N VAL A 79 -13.00 0.40 5.50
CA VAL A 79 -12.49 0.88 6.79
C VAL A 79 -12.92 2.32 7.01
N ASP A 80 -13.59 2.59 8.13
CA ASP A 80 -13.90 3.95 8.56
C ASP A 80 -12.67 4.53 9.29
N PRO A 81 -12.04 5.60 8.77
CA PRO A 81 -10.84 6.18 9.40
C PRO A 81 -11.06 6.63 10.84
N GLN A 82 -12.26 7.06 11.21
CA GLN A 82 -12.56 7.50 12.58
C GLN A 82 -12.63 6.32 13.55
N VAL A 83 -13.27 5.23 13.12
CA VAL A 83 -13.31 3.98 13.90
C VAL A 83 -11.90 3.41 14.02
N PHE A 84 -11.14 3.47 12.93
CA PHE A 84 -9.76 3.00 12.90
C PHE A 84 -8.87 3.73 13.92
N GLU A 85 -9.00 5.04 14.07
CA GLU A 85 -8.23 5.80 15.07
C GLU A 85 -8.47 5.27 16.48
N LYS A 86 -9.71 4.91 16.81
CA LYS A 86 -10.04 4.34 18.12
C LYS A 86 -9.42 2.95 18.31
N GLU A 87 -9.44 2.13 17.27
CA GLU A 87 -8.85 0.79 17.30
C GLU A 87 -7.31 0.84 17.39
N LEU A 88 -6.70 1.85 16.76
CA LEU A 88 -5.24 2.06 16.85
C LEU A 88 -4.76 2.21 18.28
N ALA A 89 -5.50 2.95 19.11
CA ALA A 89 -5.15 3.17 20.48
C ALA A 89 -5.18 1.88 21.32
N LEU A 90 -5.91 0.86 20.85
CA LEU A 90 -6.10 -0.40 21.54
C LEU A 90 -5.16 -1.51 21.06
N ASN A 91 -4.90 -1.57 19.73
CA ASN A 91 -4.29 -2.74 19.10
C ASN A 91 -2.92 -2.47 18.47
N TYR A 92 -2.56 -1.21 18.24
CA TYR A 92 -1.33 -0.85 17.54
C TYR A 92 -0.57 0.24 18.27
N SER A 93 0.71 0.38 17.93
CA SER A 93 1.48 1.55 18.36
C SER A 93 0.95 2.78 17.62
N TRP A 94 0.23 3.64 18.32
CA TRP A 94 -0.39 4.84 17.76
C TRP A 94 0.63 5.81 17.14
N GLU A 95 1.90 5.67 17.48
CA GLU A 95 2.98 6.48 16.91
C GLU A 95 3.24 6.19 15.43
N LYS A 96 2.86 4.98 14.97
CA LYS A 96 3.15 4.54 13.59
C LYS A 96 2.04 4.84 12.60
N TYR A 97 0.81 4.93 13.08
CA TYR A 97 -0.36 5.03 12.21
C TYR A 97 -1.29 6.15 12.67
N SER A 98 -2.00 6.74 11.70
CA SER A 98 -3.02 7.75 11.93
C SER A 98 -4.18 7.52 10.97
N ALA A 99 -5.24 8.33 11.06
CA ALA A 99 -6.33 8.29 10.09
C ALA A 99 -5.81 8.54 8.67
N ASP A 100 -4.79 9.39 8.53
CA ASP A 100 -4.15 9.69 7.25
C ASP A 100 -3.46 8.46 6.65
N THR A 101 -2.98 7.53 7.48
CA THR A 101 -2.38 6.28 7.01
C THR A 101 -3.37 5.50 6.17
N ILE A 102 -4.60 5.32 6.64
CA ILE A 102 -5.65 4.62 5.90
C ILE A 102 -5.97 5.36 4.60
N THR A 103 -6.13 6.67 4.66
CA THR A 103 -6.42 7.49 3.48
C THR A 103 -5.33 7.34 2.42
N ASN A 104 -4.06 7.39 2.81
CA ASN A 104 -2.94 7.25 1.89
C ASN A 104 -2.82 5.83 1.33
N LEU A 105 -3.05 4.80 2.14
CA LEU A 105 -3.09 3.41 1.66
C LEU A 105 -4.22 3.22 0.65
N CYS A 106 -5.41 3.76 0.93
CA CYS A 106 -6.54 3.71 -0.01
C CYS A 106 -6.18 4.35 -1.35
N LYS A 107 -5.57 5.53 -1.33
CA LYS A 107 -5.12 6.21 -2.56
C LYS A 107 -4.16 5.35 -3.36
N PHE A 108 -3.17 4.76 -2.69
CA PHE A 108 -2.17 3.90 -3.34
C PHE A 108 -2.83 2.69 -4.01
N PHE A 109 -3.63 1.94 -3.24
CA PHE A 109 -4.28 0.74 -3.75
C PHE A 109 -5.33 1.06 -4.83
N ASP A 110 -6.02 2.19 -4.75
CA ASP A 110 -6.97 2.62 -5.77
C ASP A 110 -6.29 2.89 -7.11
N ILE A 111 -5.14 3.53 -7.09
CA ILE A 111 -4.37 3.77 -8.32
C ILE A 111 -3.97 2.43 -8.93
N CYS A 112 -3.48 1.50 -8.11
CA CYS A 112 -3.14 0.15 -8.57
C CYS A 112 -4.35 -0.55 -9.19
N ALA A 113 -5.51 -0.47 -8.53
CA ALA A 113 -6.74 -1.10 -9.01
C ALA A 113 -7.20 -0.52 -10.35
N LYS A 114 -7.17 0.81 -10.49
CA LYS A 114 -7.59 1.50 -11.70
C LYS A 114 -6.66 1.27 -12.88
N ARG A 115 -5.37 1.15 -12.61
CA ARG A 115 -4.35 1.03 -13.65
C ARG A 115 -3.91 -0.41 -13.88
N ASN A 116 -4.58 -1.37 -13.26
CA ASN A 116 -4.30 -2.80 -13.39
C ASN A 116 -2.85 -3.13 -13.01
N LEU A 117 -2.42 -2.60 -11.87
CA LEU A 117 -1.09 -2.84 -11.32
C LEU A 117 -1.16 -3.87 -10.19
N GLY A 118 -0.18 -4.76 -10.15
CA GLY A 118 0.06 -5.63 -9.01
C GLY A 118 1.17 -5.06 -8.14
N LEU A 119 1.55 -5.81 -7.10
CA LEU A 119 2.62 -5.42 -6.19
C LEU A 119 3.74 -6.46 -6.20
N SER A 120 4.96 -5.97 -6.28
CA SER A 120 6.16 -6.80 -6.16
C SER A 120 6.83 -6.50 -4.82
N GLY A 121 7.07 -7.53 -4.02
CA GLY A 121 7.76 -7.41 -2.74
C GLY A 121 9.21 -7.82 -2.86
N ASN A 122 10.07 -7.05 -2.20
CA ASN A 122 11.50 -7.30 -2.16
C ASN A 122 12.00 -7.11 -0.72
N TRP A 123 12.54 -8.19 -0.13
CA TRP A 123 13.06 -8.18 1.24
C TRP A 123 14.33 -9.02 1.39
#